data_5732720d69462f547dd2ad49e9902a18
#
_entry.id   5732720d69462f547dd2ad49e9902a18
#
_cell.length_a   1.000
_cell.length_b   1.000
_cell.length_c   1.000
_cell.angle_alpha   90.00
_cell.angle_beta   90.00
_cell.angle_gamma   90.00
#
_symmetry.space_group_name_H-M   'P 1'
#
loop_
_entity.id
_entity.type
_entity.pdbx_description
1 polymer ?
#
loop_
_entity_poly.entity_id
_entity_poly.type
_entity_poly.pdbx_seq_one_letter_code
_entity_poly.pdbx_strand_id
1 'polypeptide(L)'
;MVEIAKGTYERYYEENVEEVMKALNMNYILRKAATISTPRMEISEEDGGVWTIKTSTTLKTMELTFRVGDPFDYVTVDSRNVSSLVTVEENKFICVQTAQDENDKSTKTIRDFTEEECITTMEIIGADISCVQKKFKRV
;
A
#
# COMPACT_ATOMS: atom_id res chain seq x y z
N MET A 1 8.50 1.05 17.62
CA MET A 1 9.38 0.71 16.49
C MET A 1 8.64 -0.19 15.51
N VAL A 2 8.99 -0.07 14.28
CA VAL A 2 8.30 -0.77 13.20
C VAL A 2 8.71 -2.23 13.04
N GLU A 3 9.61 -2.75 13.87
CA GLU A 3 9.99 -4.16 13.85
C GLU A 3 8.79 -5.12 13.93
N ILE A 4 7.74 -4.69 14.59
CA ILE A 4 6.50 -5.46 14.71
C ILE A 4 5.83 -5.69 13.35
N ALA A 5 6.21 -4.93 12.32
CA ALA A 5 5.59 -5.04 10.99
C ALA A 5 5.93 -6.33 10.26
N LYS A 6 7.07 -6.97 10.59
CA LYS A 6 7.49 -8.20 9.90
C LYS A 6 6.49 -9.31 10.08
N GLY A 7 6.12 -9.96 9.00
CA GLY A 7 5.19 -11.08 9.03
C GLY A 7 4.34 -11.18 7.78
N THR A 8 3.37 -12.08 7.85
CA THR A 8 2.44 -12.35 6.77
C THR A 8 1.03 -12.03 7.24
N TYR A 9 0.28 -11.37 6.35
CA TYR A 9 -1.05 -10.87 6.67
C TYR A 9 -2.01 -11.22 5.55
N GLU A 10 -3.26 -11.47 5.91
CA GLU A 10 -4.33 -11.64 4.93
C GLU A 10 -5.43 -10.63 5.21
N ARG A 11 -5.94 -9.99 4.14
CA ARG A 11 -7.00 -9.01 4.26
C ARG A 11 -8.32 -9.72 4.64
N TYR A 12 -9.02 -9.21 5.62
CA TYR A 12 -10.32 -9.74 5.99
C TYR A 12 -11.43 -8.68 5.98
N TYR A 13 -11.08 -7.43 5.69
CA TYR A 13 -12.07 -6.35 5.65
C TYR A 13 -11.55 -5.20 4.79
N GLU A 14 -12.46 -4.57 4.05
CA GLU A 14 -12.15 -3.36 3.31
C GLU A 14 -13.36 -2.44 3.30
N GLU A 15 -13.09 -1.15 3.10
CA GLU A 15 -14.11 -0.12 3.10
C GLU A 15 -13.71 0.98 2.12
N ASN A 16 -14.62 1.29 1.21
CA ASN A 16 -14.46 2.38 0.22
C ASN A 16 -13.31 2.19 -0.78
N VAL A 17 -12.81 0.98 -0.94
CA VAL A 17 -11.69 0.70 -1.84
C VAL A 17 -12.08 0.92 -3.30
N GLU A 18 -13.28 0.47 -3.69
CA GLU A 18 -13.78 0.64 -5.06
C GLU A 18 -13.82 2.12 -5.47
N GLU A 19 -14.28 2.99 -4.58
CA GLU A 19 -14.40 4.41 -4.86
C GLU A 19 -13.03 5.06 -5.05
N VAL A 20 -12.04 4.67 -4.24
CA VAL A 20 -10.68 5.17 -4.39
C VAL A 20 -10.07 4.69 -5.71
N MET A 21 -10.27 3.42 -6.06
CA MET A 21 -9.75 2.88 -7.32
C MET A 21 -10.36 3.58 -8.53
N LYS A 22 -11.64 3.89 -8.48
CA LYS A 22 -12.31 4.67 -9.54
C LYS A 22 -11.73 6.07 -9.65
N ALA A 23 -11.49 6.72 -8.51
CA ALA A 23 -10.92 8.06 -8.48
C ALA A 23 -9.49 8.07 -9.04
N LEU A 24 -8.77 6.96 -8.95
CA LEU A 24 -7.44 6.81 -9.54
C LEU A 24 -7.50 6.43 -11.03
N ASN A 25 -8.69 6.32 -11.60
CA ASN A 25 -8.91 5.88 -12.97
C ASN A 25 -8.39 4.47 -13.26
N MET A 26 -8.41 3.63 -12.24
CA MET A 26 -8.01 2.24 -12.38
C MET A 26 -9.01 1.50 -13.28
N ASN A 27 -8.53 0.69 -14.23
CA ASN A 27 -9.43 0.02 -15.16
C ASN A 27 -10.29 -1.04 -14.45
N TYR A 28 -11.37 -1.44 -15.13
CA TYR A 28 -12.35 -2.36 -14.57
C TYR A 28 -11.76 -3.71 -14.16
N ILE A 29 -10.84 -4.24 -14.97
CA ILE A 29 -10.23 -5.56 -14.69
C ILE A 29 -9.44 -5.52 -13.39
N LEU A 30 -8.64 -4.48 -13.18
CA LEU A 30 -7.87 -4.31 -11.94
C LEU A 30 -8.79 -4.12 -10.74
N ARG A 31 -9.85 -3.32 -10.88
CA ARG A 31 -10.81 -3.12 -9.80
C ARG A 31 -11.50 -4.43 -9.43
N LYS A 32 -11.89 -5.20 -10.44
CA LYS A 32 -12.55 -6.48 -10.22
C LYS A 32 -11.63 -7.46 -9.50
N ALA A 33 -10.37 -7.54 -9.93
CA ALA A 33 -9.38 -8.40 -9.29
C ALA A 33 -9.23 -8.06 -7.80
N ALA A 34 -9.21 -6.78 -7.47
CA ALA A 34 -9.07 -6.32 -6.09
C ALA A 34 -10.28 -6.73 -5.23
N THR A 35 -11.48 -6.80 -5.82
CA THR A 35 -12.70 -7.11 -5.05
C THR A 35 -12.94 -8.61 -4.87
N ILE A 36 -12.50 -9.44 -5.82
CA ILE A 36 -12.75 -10.88 -5.77
C ILE A 36 -11.62 -11.69 -5.14
N SER A 37 -10.46 -11.06 -4.98
CA SER A 37 -9.28 -11.73 -4.41
C SER A 37 -9.15 -11.42 -2.93
N THR A 38 -8.51 -12.32 -2.19
CA THR A 38 -8.09 -12.04 -0.82
C THR A 38 -6.61 -11.72 -0.87
N PRO A 39 -6.23 -10.43 -0.81
CA PRO A 39 -4.81 -10.06 -0.86
C PRO A 39 -4.05 -10.61 0.34
N ARG A 40 -2.84 -11.07 0.06
CA ARG A 40 -1.89 -11.52 1.06
C ARG A 40 -0.71 -10.57 1.05
N MET A 41 -0.29 -10.10 2.20
CA MET A 41 0.80 -9.15 2.33
C MET A 41 1.92 -9.77 3.16
N GLU A 42 3.13 -9.76 2.63
CA GLU A 42 4.31 -10.24 3.32
C GLU A 42 5.27 -9.09 3.52
N ILE A 43 5.70 -8.88 4.76
CA ILE A 43 6.62 -7.80 5.09
C ILE A 43 7.89 -8.40 5.67
N SER A 44 9.02 -8.04 5.07
CA SER A 44 10.32 -8.53 5.46
C SER A 44 11.36 -7.41 5.44
N GLU A 45 12.43 -7.60 6.18
CA GLU A 45 13.55 -6.69 6.21
C GLU A 45 14.82 -7.50 6.00
N GLU A 46 15.66 -7.05 5.07
CA GLU A 46 16.97 -7.63 4.85
C GLU A 46 18.03 -6.82 5.59
N ASP A 47 19.22 -7.39 5.72
CA ASP A 47 20.34 -6.70 6.36
C ASP A 47 20.58 -5.34 5.70
N GLY A 48 20.91 -4.35 6.53
CA GLY A 48 21.13 -3.00 6.05
C GLY A 48 19.88 -2.13 5.99
N GLY A 49 18.75 -2.62 6.53
CA GLY A 49 17.53 -1.82 6.64
C GLY A 49 16.73 -1.70 5.37
N VAL A 50 16.84 -2.70 4.48
CA VAL A 50 16.02 -2.73 3.26
C VAL A 50 14.75 -3.50 3.55
N TRP A 51 13.61 -2.83 3.39
CA TRP A 51 12.29 -3.42 3.63
C TRP A 51 11.63 -3.81 2.33
N THR A 52 10.87 -4.88 2.35
CA THR A 52 10.06 -5.31 1.21
C THR A 52 8.63 -5.56 1.70
N ILE A 53 7.68 -4.94 1.01
CA ILE A 53 6.25 -5.19 1.19
C ILE A 53 5.76 -5.85 -0.09
N LYS A 54 5.41 -7.13 0.00
CA LYS A 54 4.93 -7.90 -1.14
C LYS A 54 3.46 -8.17 -0.96
N THR A 55 2.64 -7.69 -1.87
CA THR A 55 1.20 -7.91 -1.85
C THR A 55 0.81 -8.76 -3.05
N SER A 56 0.18 -9.89 -2.78
CA SER A 56 -0.20 -10.86 -3.80
C SER A 56 -1.71 -11.01 -3.87
N THR A 57 -2.24 -10.99 -5.08
CA THR A 57 -3.63 -11.32 -5.36
C THR A 57 -3.65 -12.45 -6.39
N THR A 58 -4.83 -12.92 -6.76
CA THR A 58 -4.98 -13.97 -7.77
C THR A 58 -4.38 -13.58 -9.11
N LEU A 59 -4.47 -12.30 -9.49
CA LEU A 59 -4.03 -11.83 -10.79
C LEU A 59 -2.68 -11.14 -10.79
N LYS A 60 -2.21 -10.63 -9.67
CA LYS A 60 -1.01 -9.82 -9.66
C LYS A 60 -0.28 -9.85 -8.33
N THR A 61 1.04 -9.78 -8.42
CA THR A 61 1.92 -9.61 -7.26
C THR A 61 2.62 -8.28 -7.41
N MET A 62 2.63 -7.49 -6.32
CA MET A 62 3.30 -6.21 -6.27
C MET A 62 4.36 -6.24 -5.20
N GLU A 63 5.52 -5.70 -5.48
CA GLU A 63 6.60 -5.58 -4.50
C GLU A 63 7.03 -4.14 -4.37
N LEU A 64 7.13 -3.69 -3.14
CA LEU A 64 7.65 -2.38 -2.82
C LEU A 64 8.89 -2.59 -1.96
N THR A 65 10.07 -2.26 -2.49
CA THR A 65 11.34 -2.40 -1.78
C THR A 65 11.90 -1.02 -1.52
N PHE A 66 12.28 -0.73 -0.28
CA PHE A 66 12.66 0.62 0.09
C PHE A 66 13.57 0.65 1.32
N ARG A 67 14.23 1.79 1.50
CA ARG A 67 14.84 2.18 2.77
C ARG A 67 14.04 3.33 3.34
N VAL A 68 13.78 3.30 4.63
CA VAL A 68 13.07 4.38 5.30
C VAL A 68 13.82 5.69 5.11
N GLY A 69 13.11 6.72 4.64
CA GLY A 69 13.68 8.04 4.44
C GLY A 69 14.36 8.28 3.11
N ASP A 70 14.54 7.25 2.28
CA ASP A 70 15.17 7.38 0.96
C ASP A 70 14.12 7.38 -0.14
N PRO A 71 14.00 8.47 -0.91
CA PRO A 71 13.03 8.50 -2.01
C PRO A 71 13.45 7.55 -3.13
N PHE A 72 12.45 7.03 -3.84
CA PHE A 72 12.68 6.13 -4.96
C PHE A 72 11.57 6.26 -5.99
N ASP A 73 11.90 5.97 -7.25
CA ASP A 73 10.92 5.96 -8.32
C ASP A 73 10.20 4.61 -8.35
N TYR A 74 8.91 4.65 -8.65
CA TYR A 74 8.09 3.46 -8.65
C TYR A 74 7.00 3.57 -9.69
N VAL A 75 6.64 2.44 -10.31
CA VAL A 75 5.48 2.37 -11.20
C VAL A 75 4.39 1.60 -10.46
N THR A 76 3.27 2.24 -10.24
CA THR A 76 2.17 1.64 -9.50
C THR A 76 1.45 0.55 -10.31
N VAL A 77 0.59 -0.22 -9.66
CA VAL A 77 -0.16 -1.28 -10.34
C VAL A 77 -1.06 -0.73 -11.44
N ASP A 78 -1.52 0.51 -11.31
CA ASP A 78 -2.33 1.20 -12.32
C ASP A 78 -1.47 2.07 -13.26
N SER A 79 -0.18 1.78 -13.32
CA SER A 79 0.77 2.37 -14.28
C SER A 79 1.07 3.86 -14.09
N ARG A 80 0.89 4.39 -12.90
CA ARG A 80 1.33 5.75 -12.61
C ARG A 80 2.81 5.74 -12.26
N ASN A 81 3.56 6.67 -12.83
CA ASN A 81 4.95 6.88 -12.44
C ASN A 81 4.96 7.84 -11.25
N VAL A 82 5.53 7.40 -10.14
CA VAL A 82 5.52 8.19 -8.90
C VAL A 82 6.91 8.23 -8.28
N SER A 83 7.15 9.30 -7.52
CA SER A 83 8.28 9.36 -6.61
C SER A 83 7.75 8.98 -5.24
N SER A 84 8.30 7.93 -4.65
CA SER A 84 7.81 7.36 -3.39
C SER A 84 8.77 7.67 -2.26
N LEU A 85 8.22 7.92 -1.09
CA LEU A 85 8.99 8.10 0.14
C LEU A 85 8.25 7.41 1.28
N VAL A 86 8.95 6.50 1.96
CA VAL A 86 8.40 5.83 3.14
C VAL A 86 9.09 6.37 4.37
N THR A 87 8.29 6.81 5.32
CA THR A 87 8.77 7.25 6.63
C THR A 87 8.13 6.39 7.71
N VAL A 88 8.72 6.41 8.90
CA VAL A 88 8.23 5.65 10.06
C VAL A 88 7.81 6.63 11.14
N GLU A 89 6.63 6.40 11.69
CA GLU A 89 6.14 7.13 12.85
C GLU A 89 5.51 6.12 13.79
N GLU A 90 6.13 5.89 14.93
CA GLU A 90 5.74 4.83 15.87
C GLU A 90 5.72 3.46 15.19
N ASN A 91 4.58 2.77 15.17
CA ASN A 91 4.43 1.47 14.51
C ASN A 91 3.77 1.59 13.14
N LYS A 92 4.03 2.70 12.43
CA LYS A 92 3.42 2.98 11.14
C LYS A 92 4.46 3.17 10.06
N PHE A 93 4.19 2.60 8.89
CA PHE A 93 4.83 3.03 7.65
C PHE A 93 3.91 4.03 6.98
N ILE A 94 4.46 5.19 6.66
CA ILE A 94 3.74 6.24 5.93
C ILE A 94 4.41 6.37 4.57
N CYS A 95 3.69 6.02 3.52
CA CYS A 95 4.20 6.07 2.15
C CYS A 95 3.47 7.14 1.36
N VAL A 96 4.22 8.15 0.91
CA VAL A 96 3.70 9.19 0.03
C VAL A 96 4.21 8.92 -1.37
N GLN A 97 3.29 8.75 -2.31
CA GLN A 97 3.61 8.55 -3.72
C GLN A 97 3.18 9.78 -4.50
N THR A 98 4.15 10.57 -4.91
CA THR A 98 3.91 11.82 -5.63
C THR A 98 3.95 11.54 -7.13
N ALA A 99 2.86 11.86 -7.82
CA ALA A 99 2.76 11.65 -9.26
C ALA A 99 3.79 12.49 -10.00
N GLN A 100 4.49 11.88 -10.96
CA GLN A 100 5.44 12.58 -11.82
C GLN A 100 4.76 13.23 -13.01
N ASP A 101 3.55 12.78 -13.35
CA ASP A 101 2.73 13.37 -14.42
C ASP A 101 1.62 14.19 -13.76
N GLU A 102 1.42 15.41 -14.25
CA GLU A 102 0.42 16.32 -13.69
C GLU A 102 -1.02 15.82 -13.84
N ASN A 103 -1.24 14.89 -14.76
CA ASN A 103 -2.57 14.29 -14.97
C ASN A 103 -2.85 13.12 -14.02
N ASP A 104 -1.85 12.66 -13.29
CA ASP A 104 -1.99 11.56 -12.36
C ASP A 104 -2.23 12.06 -10.93
N LYS A 105 -2.77 11.17 -10.11
CA LYS A 105 -3.04 11.46 -8.71
C LYS A 105 -1.89 11.02 -7.84
N SER A 106 -1.66 11.78 -6.77
CA SER A 106 -0.73 11.41 -5.71
C SER A 106 -1.49 10.80 -4.56
N THR A 107 -0.87 9.87 -3.84
CA THR A 107 -1.52 9.14 -2.76
C THR A 107 -0.66 9.12 -1.50
N LYS A 108 -1.33 8.91 -0.37
CA LYS A 108 -0.67 8.66 0.91
C LYS A 108 -1.26 7.39 1.50
N THR A 109 -0.39 6.43 1.79
CA THR A 109 -0.80 5.14 2.37
C THR A 109 -0.18 5.02 3.76
N ILE A 110 -1.00 4.77 4.76
CA ILE A 110 -0.55 4.56 6.13
C ILE A 110 -0.83 3.11 6.49
N ARG A 111 0.21 2.38 6.90
CA ARG A 111 0.10 1.02 7.40
C ARG A 111 0.42 1.04 8.89
N ASP A 112 -0.61 0.83 9.69
CA ASP A 112 -0.51 0.87 11.15
C ASP A 112 -0.50 -0.56 11.68
N PHE A 113 0.55 -0.94 12.37
CA PHE A 113 0.78 -2.32 12.81
C PHE A 113 0.55 -2.51 14.28
N THR A 114 -0.11 -3.61 14.61
CA THR A 114 -0.18 -4.13 15.97
C THR A 114 0.36 -5.57 15.95
N GLU A 115 0.41 -6.22 17.10
CA GLU A 115 0.81 -7.63 17.15
C GLU A 115 -0.13 -8.55 16.35
N GLU A 116 -1.37 -8.13 16.17
CA GLU A 116 -2.40 -8.96 15.57
C GLU A 116 -2.73 -8.60 14.13
N GLU A 117 -2.57 -7.35 13.73
CA GLU A 117 -3.06 -6.89 12.43
C GLU A 117 -2.31 -5.70 11.88
N CYS A 118 -2.58 -5.42 10.62
CA CYS A 118 -2.18 -4.19 9.96
C CYS A 118 -3.43 -3.50 9.43
N ILE A 119 -3.61 -2.24 9.80
CA ILE A 119 -4.69 -1.42 9.26
C ILE A 119 -4.08 -0.48 8.22
N THR A 120 -4.49 -0.64 6.98
CA THR A 120 -3.99 0.15 5.86
C THR A 120 -5.03 1.17 5.45
N THR A 121 -4.66 2.43 5.47
CA THR A 121 -5.50 3.54 5.02
C THR A 121 -4.83 4.19 3.83
N MET A 122 -5.57 4.42 2.75
CA MET A 122 -5.05 5.14 1.60
C MET A 122 -5.93 6.34 1.32
N GLU A 123 -5.30 7.49 1.08
CA GLU A 123 -6.01 8.70 0.70
C GLU A 123 -5.41 9.28 -0.58
N ILE A 124 -6.25 9.93 -1.37
CA ILE A 124 -5.80 10.65 -2.55
C ILE A 124 -5.52 12.08 -2.12
N ILE A 125 -4.28 12.54 -2.33
CA ILE A 125 -3.85 13.87 -1.93
C ILE A 125 -4.54 14.90 -2.81
N GLY A 126 -5.15 15.91 -2.17
CA GLY A 126 -5.87 16.97 -2.87
C GLY A 126 -7.32 16.64 -3.18
N ALA A 127 -7.79 15.47 -2.79
CA ALA A 127 -9.19 15.07 -2.93
C ALA A 127 -9.71 14.57 -1.58
N ASP A 128 -10.99 14.80 -1.32
CA ASP A 128 -11.61 14.34 -0.09
C ASP A 128 -12.14 12.93 -0.26
N ILE A 129 -11.23 12.00 -0.54
CA ILE A 129 -11.58 10.59 -0.74
C ILE A 129 -10.48 9.70 -0.17
N SER A 130 -10.88 8.72 0.61
CA SER A 130 -9.97 7.75 1.21
C SER A 130 -10.64 6.41 1.36
N CYS A 131 -9.84 5.37 1.56
CA CYS A 131 -10.35 4.03 1.84
C CYS A 131 -9.59 3.41 3.00
N VAL A 132 -10.18 2.40 3.59
CA VAL A 132 -9.54 1.57 4.59
C VAL A 132 -9.54 0.15 4.07
N GLN A 133 -8.32 -0.36 3.82
CA GLN A 133 -8.16 -1.76 3.58
C GLN A 133 -7.61 -2.32 4.83
N LYS A 134 -8.31 -3.25 5.37
CA LYS A 134 -7.71 -3.75 6.41
C LYS A 134 -8.24 -4.88 6.73
N LYS A 135 -8.12 -4.98 7.40
CA LYS A 135 -7.35 -5.31 8.48
C LYS A 135 -6.66 -6.56 8.06
N PHE A 136 -5.42 -6.42 7.66
CA PHE A 136 -4.69 -7.62 7.32
C PHE A 136 -4.42 -8.34 8.63
N LYS A 137 -5.12 -9.44 8.82
CA LYS A 137 -4.90 -10.25 10.00
C LYS A 137 -3.61 -11.04 9.84
N ARG A 138 -2.81 -11.08 10.87
CA ARG A 138 -1.54 -11.82 10.86
C ARG A 138 -1.80 -13.33 10.77
N VAL A 139 -1.07 -13.99 9.93
CA VAL A 139 -1.17 -15.45 9.75
C VAL A 139 0.13 -16.14 10.06
#